data_454d9c1997003a709f82ec6b861325a0
#
_entry.id   454d9c1997003a709f82ec6b861325a0
#
_cell.length_a   1.000
_cell.length_b   1.000
_cell.length_c   1.000
_cell.angle_alpha   90.00
_cell.angle_beta   90.00
_cell.angle_gamma   90.00
#
_symmetry.space_group_name_H-M   'P 1'
#
loop_
_entity.id
_entity.type
_entity.pdbx_description
1 polymer ?
#
loop_
_entity_poly.entity_id
_entity_poly.type
_entity_poly.pdbx_seq_one_letter_code
_entity_poly.pdbx_strand_id
1 'polypeptide(L)'
;FGFRGVQFGNWVSQGAGGKDRQGMLNQAYDALMDLANILKIPPKAVSLNGSLGLAFGSRGSGAASAHFEPGNLVINLTKTKGAGTLAHEWFHALDNYFSRLRGGEVKIGRGINAQEAYRTQNYITYRPEPMYVHKTQRSTPVTRAQLERYHEKAPSSGYYDPKNWQIDPTHPE
;
A
#
# COMPACT_ATOMS: atom_id res chain seq x y z
N PHE A 1 -20.98 6.14 8.78
CA PHE A 1 -19.84 5.24 8.67
C PHE A 1 -19.01 5.15 9.96
N GLY A 2 -18.83 6.24 10.71
CA GLY A 2 -18.04 6.24 11.95
C GLY A 2 -16.52 6.30 11.73
N PHE A 3 -16.08 6.95 10.68
CA PHE A 3 -14.63 7.23 10.48
C PHE A 3 -14.06 8.02 11.67
N ARG A 4 -12.76 7.80 11.96
CA ARG A 4 -12.04 8.49 13.03
C ARG A 4 -12.04 10.02 12.86
N GLY A 5 -12.00 10.49 11.62
CA GLY A 5 -12.02 11.91 11.28
C GLY A 5 -11.95 12.16 9.80
N VAL A 6 -12.23 13.39 9.40
CA VAL A 6 -12.15 13.89 8.04
C VAL A 6 -11.27 15.14 8.01
N GLN A 7 -10.30 15.18 7.09
CA GLN A 7 -9.38 16.32 6.90
C GLN A 7 -9.51 16.89 5.49
N PHE A 8 -9.43 18.22 5.39
CA PHE A 8 -9.39 18.91 4.10
C PHE A 8 -8.07 19.69 3.95
N GLY A 9 -7.45 19.59 2.80
CA GLY A 9 -6.29 20.36 2.45
C GLY A 9 -6.61 21.86 2.21
N ASN A 10 -5.58 22.71 2.28
CA ASN A 10 -5.73 24.16 2.15
C ASN A 10 -6.36 24.57 0.81
N TRP A 11 -6.09 23.84 -0.27
CA TRP A 11 -6.68 24.09 -1.58
C TRP A 11 -8.21 23.87 -1.64
N VAL A 12 -8.76 23.07 -0.73
CA VAL A 12 -10.22 22.88 -0.56
C VAL A 12 -10.82 23.98 0.32
N SER A 13 -9.96 24.70 1.04
CA SER A 13 -10.38 25.73 2.01
C SER A 13 -10.44 27.14 1.44
N GLN A 14 -9.73 27.42 0.33
CA GLN A 14 -9.57 28.75 -0.24
C GLN A 14 -10.46 28.93 -1.46
N GLY A 15 -11.27 29.99 -1.48
CA GLY A 15 -12.17 30.35 -2.56
C GLY A 15 -13.59 29.81 -2.41
N ALA A 16 -14.29 29.52 -3.51
CA ALA A 16 -15.64 28.93 -3.54
C ALA A 16 -15.74 27.53 -2.86
N GLY A 17 -14.79 27.22 -2.04
CA GLY A 17 -14.45 25.90 -1.47
C GLY A 17 -15.48 25.23 -0.56
N GLY A 18 -16.50 25.92 -0.11
CA GLY A 18 -17.60 25.27 0.63
C GLY A 18 -18.41 24.32 -0.23
N LYS A 19 -18.59 24.64 -1.52
CA LYS A 19 -19.28 23.78 -2.49
C LYS A 19 -18.43 22.58 -2.88
N ASP A 20 -17.12 22.76 -3.01
CA ASP A 20 -16.19 21.66 -3.34
C ASP A 20 -16.11 20.62 -2.20
N ARG A 21 -16.09 21.07 -0.95
CA ARG A 21 -16.09 20.16 0.22
C ARG A 21 -17.35 19.30 0.27
N GLN A 22 -18.50 19.90 0.11
CA GLN A 22 -19.77 19.18 0.13
C GLN A 22 -19.86 18.20 -1.04
N GLY A 23 -19.44 18.60 -2.23
CA GLY A 23 -19.40 17.73 -3.40
C GLY A 23 -18.47 16.52 -3.19
N MET A 24 -17.27 16.76 -2.65
CA MET A 24 -16.33 15.68 -2.36
C MET A 24 -16.84 14.72 -1.29
N LEU A 25 -17.49 15.24 -0.24
CA LEU A 25 -18.09 14.40 0.80
C LEU A 25 -19.23 13.56 0.24
N ASN A 26 -20.09 14.13 -0.59
CA ASN A 26 -21.20 13.41 -1.20
C ASN A 26 -20.68 12.29 -2.11
N GLN A 27 -19.70 12.58 -2.98
CA GLN A 27 -19.09 11.56 -3.85
C GLN A 27 -18.41 10.44 -3.04
N ALA A 28 -17.69 10.79 -1.97
CA ALA A 28 -17.06 9.80 -1.10
C ALA A 28 -18.11 8.98 -0.34
N TYR A 29 -19.22 9.62 0.08
CA TYR A 29 -20.33 8.94 0.73
C TYR A 29 -20.97 7.91 -0.20
N ASP A 30 -21.31 8.32 -1.42
CA ASP A 30 -21.92 7.43 -2.41
C ASP A 30 -20.99 6.25 -2.74
N ALA A 31 -19.69 6.51 -2.97
CA ALA A 31 -18.71 5.48 -3.25
C ALA A 31 -18.55 4.48 -2.10
N LEU A 32 -18.60 4.94 -0.84
CA LEU A 32 -18.51 4.07 0.33
C LEU A 32 -19.82 3.29 0.56
N MET A 33 -20.97 3.86 0.23
CA MET A 33 -22.25 3.14 0.27
C MET A 33 -22.29 2.05 -0.79
N ASP A 34 -21.84 2.35 -2.01
CA ASP A 34 -21.73 1.36 -3.08
C ASP A 34 -20.77 0.23 -2.70
N LEU A 35 -19.61 0.57 -2.13
CA LEU A 35 -18.65 -0.42 -1.65
C LEU A 35 -19.27 -1.34 -0.58
N ALA A 36 -19.96 -0.76 0.41
CA ALA A 36 -20.63 -1.52 1.46
C ALA A 36 -21.71 -2.46 0.87
N ASN A 37 -22.49 -1.97 -0.08
CA ASN A 37 -23.54 -2.74 -0.75
C ASN A 37 -22.96 -3.90 -1.60
N ILE A 38 -21.89 -3.66 -2.36
CA ILE A 38 -21.21 -4.67 -3.17
C ILE A 38 -20.63 -5.76 -2.28
N LEU A 39 -19.97 -5.37 -1.19
CA LEU A 39 -19.35 -6.30 -0.23
C LEU A 39 -20.38 -6.96 0.72
N LYS A 40 -21.63 -6.51 0.71
CA LYS A 40 -22.70 -6.95 1.62
C LYS A 40 -22.31 -6.81 3.09
N ILE A 41 -21.64 -5.71 3.42
CA ILE A 41 -21.26 -5.39 4.80
C ILE A 41 -22.03 -4.17 5.32
N PRO A 42 -22.22 -4.05 6.64
CA PRO A 42 -22.83 -2.85 7.21
C PRO A 42 -21.99 -1.61 6.86
N PRO A 43 -22.61 -0.45 6.52
CA PRO A 43 -21.89 0.79 6.21
C PRO A 43 -20.86 1.19 7.28
N LYS A 44 -21.15 0.91 8.55
CA LYS A 44 -20.23 1.17 9.66
C LYS A 44 -18.94 0.35 9.59
N ALA A 45 -18.96 -0.84 9.00
CA ALA A 45 -17.76 -1.69 8.85
C ALA A 45 -16.71 -1.07 7.93
N VAL A 46 -17.12 -0.18 7.02
CA VAL A 46 -16.20 0.51 6.10
C VAL A 46 -15.20 1.41 6.84
N SER A 47 -15.51 1.86 8.04
CA SER A 47 -14.57 2.63 8.88
C SER A 47 -13.49 1.78 9.56
N LEU A 48 -13.48 0.46 9.33
CA LEU A 48 -12.57 -0.49 10.00
C LEU A 48 -12.58 -0.30 11.52
N ASN A 49 -13.78 -0.45 12.09
CA ASN A 49 -14.05 -0.25 13.50
C ASN A 49 -13.70 1.16 14.03
N GLY A 50 -13.88 2.19 13.21
CA GLY A 50 -13.61 3.59 13.56
C GLY A 50 -12.11 3.95 13.54
N SER A 51 -11.22 3.05 13.12
CA SER A 51 -9.79 3.32 13.07
C SER A 51 -9.35 4.10 11.83
N LEU A 52 -10.10 4.02 10.74
CA LEU A 52 -9.77 4.66 9.46
C LEU A 52 -10.18 6.13 9.45
N GLY A 53 -9.28 6.99 8.96
CA GLY A 53 -9.52 8.39 8.64
C GLY A 53 -9.64 8.65 7.15
N LEU A 54 -10.31 9.72 6.77
CA LEU A 54 -10.36 10.22 5.40
C LEU A 54 -9.69 11.59 5.30
N ALA A 55 -9.03 11.84 4.19
CA ALA A 55 -8.41 13.12 3.89
C ALA A 55 -8.69 13.50 2.43
N PHE A 56 -8.90 14.77 2.18
CA PHE A 56 -9.16 15.34 0.86
C PHE A 56 -8.07 16.35 0.52
N GLY A 57 -7.02 15.88 -0.17
CA GLY A 57 -5.91 16.70 -0.61
C GLY A 57 -5.11 17.39 0.50
N SER A 58 -5.16 16.86 1.72
CA SER A 58 -4.44 17.42 2.87
C SER A 58 -3.07 16.77 3.08
N ARG A 59 -2.74 15.73 2.33
CA ARG A 59 -1.56 14.89 2.56
C ARG A 59 -0.84 14.58 1.25
N GLY A 60 0.49 14.68 1.30
CA GLY A 60 1.36 14.39 0.18
C GLY A 60 1.41 15.47 -0.89
N SER A 61 2.48 15.49 -1.66
CA SER A 61 2.73 16.40 -2.79
C SER A 61 2.90 15.68 -4.12
N GLY A 62 2.60 14.38 -4.16
CA GLY A 62 2.82 13.54 -5.34
C GLY A 62 1.69 13.60 -6.38
N ALA A 63 1.94 13.05 -7.56
CA ALA A 63 0.99 12.94 -8.66
C ALA A 63 -0.07 11.82 -8.48
N ALA A 64 -0.07 11.12 -7.34
CA ALA A 64 -1.02 10.05 -7.06
C ALA A 64 -2.45 10.57 -6.98
N SER A 65 -3.39 9.82 -7.55
CA SER A 65 -4.82 10.17 -7.52
C SER A 65 -5.46 10.00 -6.15
N ALA A 66 -4.93 9.06 -5.38
CA ALA A 66 -5.22 8.77 -3.99
C ALA A 66 -4.06 7.96 -3.42
N HIS A 67 -3.99 7.82 -2.12
CA HIS A 67 -3.09 6.87 -1.46
C HIS A 67 -3.58 6.55 -0.05
N PHE A 68 -3.28 5.35 0.39
CA PHE A 68 -3.44 4.94 1.78
C PHE A 68 -2.13 5.16 2.55
N GLU A 69 -2.22 5.73 3.75
CA GLU A 69 -1.09 5.91 4.67
C GLU A 69 -1.17 4.89 5.82
N PRO A 70 -0.42 3.79 5.79
CA PRO A 70 -0.48 2.78 6.85
C PRO A 70 -0.14 3.32 8.24
N GLY A 71 0.89 4.17 8.34
CA GLY A 71 1.32 4.74 9.61
C GLY A 71 0.24 5.56 10.32
N ASN A 72 -0.59 6.25 9.55
CA ASN A 72 -1.64 7.14 10.04
C ASN A 72 -3.04 6.53 9.94
N LEU A 73 -3.21 5.40 9.26
CA LEU A 73 -4.52 4.80 8.93
C LEU A 73 -5.46 5.83 8.28
N VAL A 74 -5.00 6.46 7.22
CA VAL A 74 -5.75 7.48 6.49
C VAL A 74 -5.73 7.18 5.00
N ILE A 75 -6.90 7.26 4.36
CA ILE A 75 -7.01 7.35 2.91
C ILE A 75 -7.04 8.82 2.54
N ASN A 76 -6.10 9.24 1.70
CA ASN A 76 -6.07 10.59 1.15
C ASN A 76 -6.51 10.57 -0.32
N LEU A 77 -7.56 11.30 -0.63
CA LEU A 77 -8.09 11.48 -1.98
C LEU A 77 -7.62 12.80 -2.55
N THR A 78 -7.15 12.81 -3.78
CA THR A 78 -6.77 14.03 -4.49
C THR A 78 -7.92 14.54 -5.36
N LYS A 79 -7.79 15.76 -5.89
CA LYS A 79 -8.86 16.51 -6.58
C LYS A 79 -9.50 15.82 -7.80
N THR A 80 -8.83 14.87 -8.44
CA THR A 80 -9.11 14.59 -9.86
C THR A 80 -9.57 13.18 -10.21
N LYS A 81 -9.74 12.24 -9.26
CA LYS A 81 -10.12 10.88 -9.63
C LYS A 81 -11.07 10.22 -8.61
N GLY A 82 -12.10 9.66 -9.19
CA GLY A 82 -13.35 9.26 -8.59
C GLY A 82 -13.40 8.00 -7.72
N ALA A 83 -14.60 7.48 -7.61
CA ALA A 83 -15.06 6.43 -6.70
C ALA A 83 -14.21 5.14 -6.71
N GLY A 84 -13.72 4.71 -7.88
CA GLY A 84 -12.88 3.50 -7.98
C GLY A 84 -11.54 3.63 -7.26
N THR A 85 -10.97 4.82 -7.20
CA THR A 85 -9.72 5.07 -6.47
C THR A 85 -9.93 4.93 -4.96
N LEU A 86 -11.06 5.38 -4.41
CA LEU A 86 -11.38 5.23 -3.01
C LEU A 86 -11.50 3.75 -2.62
N ALA A 87 -12.17 2.95 -3.41
CA ALA A 87 -12.29 1.52 -3.17
C ALA A 87 -10.92 0.81 -3.18
N HIS A 88 -10.05 1.15 -4.14
CA HIS A 88 -8.69 0.62 -4.22
C HIS A 88 -7.90 0.90 -2.92
N GLU A 89 -7.88 2.14 -2.48
CA GLU A 89 -7.17 2.54 -1.24
C GLU A 89 -7.81 1.93 0.01
N TRP A 90 -9.13 1.71 -0.02
CA TRP A 90 -9.81 1.05 1.07
C TRP A 90 -9.39 -0.43 1.21
N PHE A 91 -9.16 -1.14 0.10
CA PHE A 91 -8.64 -2.51 0.19
C PHE A 91 -7.22 -2.55 0.75
N HIS A 92 -6.37 -1.57 0.45
CA HIS A 92 -5.07 -1.42 1.13
C HIS A 92 -5.24 -1.17 2.63
N ALA A 93 -6.21 -0.34 3.02
CA ALA A 93 -6.52 -0.09 4.43
C ALA A 93 -7.03 -1.33 5.14
N LEU A 94 -7.90 -2.11 4.49
CA LEU A 94 -8.42 -3.38 5.02
C LEU A 94 -7.30 -4.41 5.22
N ASP A 95 -6.43 -4.54 4.24
CA ASP A 95 -5.27 -5.44 4.29
C ASP A 95 -4.34 -5.08 5.46
N ASN A 96 -4.02 -3.79 5.60
CA ASN A 96 -3.26 -3.28 6.73
C ASN A 96 -3.97 -3.50 8.08
N TYR A 97 -5.29 -3.30 8.14
CA TYR A 97 -6.08 -3.53 9.33
C TYR A 97 -5.96 -4.96 9.83
N PHE A 98 -6.08 -5.95 8.92
CA PHE A 98 -5.90 -7.35 9.28
C PHE A 98 -4.46 -7.69 9.67
N SER A 99 -3.46 -7.09 9.02
CA SER A 99 -2.06 -7.24 9.43
C SER A 99 -1.85 -6.78 10.88
N ARG A 100 -2.41 -5.63 11.26
CA ARG A 100 -2.33 -5.11 12.63
C ARG A 100 -3.02 -6.00 13.65
N LEU A 101 -4.18 -6.56 13.31
CA LEU A 101 -4.89 -7.51 14.19
C LEU A 101 -4.07 -8.78 14.48
N ARG A 102 -3.13 -9.14 13.59
CA ARG A 102 -2.20 -10.26 13.79
C ARG A 102 -0.91 -9.86 14.52
N GLY A 103 -0.82 -8.66 15.04
CA GLY A 103 0.38 -8.17 15.75
C GLY A 103 1.46 -7.57 14.86
N GLY A 104 1.15 -7.23 13.61
CA GLY A 104 2.04 -6.51 12.71
C GLY A 104 2.31 -5.09 13.22
N GLU A 105 3.47 -4.87 13.86
CA GLU A 105 3.98 -3.55 14.17
C GLU A 105 5.05 -3.14 13.19
N VAL A 106 4.89 -1.94 12.60
CA VAL A 106 5.85 -1.41 11.64
C VAL A 106 6.99 -0.71 12.35
N LYS A 107 8.16 -1.34 12.36
CA LYS A 107 9.41 -0.64 12.60
C LYS A 107 10.14 -0.44 11.27
N ILE A 108 10.05 0.75 10.70
CA ILE A 108 10.70 1.06 9.43
C ILE A 108 12.18 1.33 9.69
N GLY A 109 13.04 0.38 9.27
CA GLY A 109 14.49 0.60 9.12
C GLY A 109 14.81 1.39 7.84
N ARG A 110 16.07 1.77 7.63
CA ARG A 110 16.53 2.42 6.39
C ARG A 110 17.18 1.37 5.46
N GLY A 111 16.86 1.42 4.16
CA GLY A 111 17.46 0.58 3.12
C GLY A 111 16.48 -0.31 2.34
N ILE A 112 17.00 -1.11 1.41
CA ILE A 112 16.18 -1.97 0.52
C ILE A 112 15.36 -2.99 1.35
N ASN A 113 15.96 -3.58 2.36
CA ASN A 113 15.30 -4.53 3.25
C ASN A 113 14.18 -3.89 4.10
N ALA A 114 14.24 -2.57 4.28
CA ALA A 114 13.21 -1.83 5.01
C ALA A 114 11.90 -1.70 4.22
N GLN A 115 11.95 -1.62 2.88
CA GLN A 115 10.74 -1.59 2.06
C GLN A 115 10.03 -2.93 2.05
N GLU A 116 10.78 -4.01 2.00
CA GLU A 116 10.23 -5.36 2.06
C GLU A 116 9.64 -5.67 3.43
N ALA A 117 10.36 -5.37 4.50
CA ALA A 117 9.85 -5.46 5.86
C ALA A 117 8.60 -4.58 6.06
N TYR A 118 8.59 -3.37 5.49
CA TYR A 118 7.42 -2.49 5.49
C TYR A 118 6.22 -3.15 4.82
N ARG A 119 6.38 -3.74 3.65
CA ARG A 119 5.29 -4.41 2.92
C ARG A 119 4.81 -5.65 3.67
N THR A 120 5.71 -6.52 4.09
CA THR A 120 5.41 -7.75 4.81
C THR A 120 4.67 -7.50 6.12
N GLN A 121 5.04 -6.46 6.86
CA GLN A 121 4.43 -6.14 8.15
C GLN A 121 3.13 -5.35 8.03
N ASN A 122 2.98 -4.52 6.98
CA ASN A 122 1.80 -3.69 6.81
C ASN A 122 0.66 -4.36 6.05
N TYR A 123 0.93 -5.38 5.25
CA TYR A 123 -0.06 -6.01 4.39
C TYR A 123 -0.07 -7.51 4.56
N ILE A 124 -1.23 -8.06 4.94
CA ILE A 124 -1.38 -9.49 5.18
C ILE A 124 -1.30 -10.32 3.90
N THR A 125 -1.70 -9.71 2.77
CA THR A 125 -1.68 -10.36 1.46
C THR A 125 -0.32 -10.29 0.78
N TYR A 126 0.56 -9.42 1.27
CA TYR A 126 1.90 -9.31 0.71
C TYR A 126 2.71 -10.58 1.01
N ARG A 127 3.20 -11.17 -0.04
CA ARG A 127 4.16 -12.25 0.03
C ARG A 127 5.44 -11.78 -0.63
N PRO A 128 6.57 -11.76 0.08
CA PRO A 128 7.84 -11.42 -0.52
C PRO A 128 8.16 -12.43 -1.63
N GLU A 129 8.73 -11.93 -2.72
CA GLU A 129 9.28 -12.83 -3.73
C GLU A 129 10.47 -13.57 -3.14
N PRO A 130 10.66 -14.87 -3.47
CA PRO A 130 11.85 -15.59 -3.07
C PRO A 130 13.11 -14.87 -3.53
N MET A 131 14.04 -14.66 -2.62
CA MET A 131 15.34 -14.11 -2.95
C MET A 131 16.33 -15.25 -3.21
N TYR A 132 17.27 -15.00 -4.09
CA TYR A 132 18.28 -15.99 -4.49
C TYR A 132 19.67 -15.51 -4.08
N VAL A 133 20.48 -16.42 -3.56
CA VAL A 133 21.88 -16.21 -3.21
C VAL A 133 22.76 -17.20 -3.96
N HIS A 134 24.01 -16.81 -4.26
CA HIS A 134 24.96 -17.70 -4.91
C HIS A 134 25.34 -18.85 -3.96
N LYS A 135 25.35 -20.08 -4.46
CA LYS A 135 25.56 -21.30 -3.65
C LYS A 135 26.91 -21.35 -2.93
N THR A 136 27.95 -20.79 -3.55
CA THR A 136 29.34 -20.95 -3.08
C THR A 136 30.07 -19.63 -2.87
N GLN A 137 29.55 -18.53 -3.33
CA GLN A 137 30.18 -17.21 -3.23
C GLN A 137 29.33 -16.25 -2.43
N ARG A 138 29.97 -15.30 -1.74
CA ARG A 138 29.25 -14.23 -1.07
C ARG A 138 28.54 -13.36 -2.12
N SER A 139 27.24 -13.23 -1.98
CA SER A 139 26.40 -12.45 -2.90
C SER A 139 25.36 -11.63 -2.13
N THR A 140 24.94 -10.51 -2.71
CA THR A 140 23.75 -9.81 -2.28
C THR A 140 22.54 -10.60 -2.78
N PRO A 141 21.50 -10.81 -1.96
CA PRO A 141 20.28 -11.46 -2.42
C PRO A 141 19.63 -10.69 -3.58
N VAL A 142 19.16 -11.42 -4.58
CA VAL A 142 18.48 -10.87 -5.77
C VAL A 142 17.17 -11.61 -6.03
N THR A 143 16.20 -10.95 -6.66
CA THR A 143 14.99 -11.62 -7.14
C THR A 143 15.28 -12.50 -8.34
N ARG A 144 14.38 -13.43 -8.65
CA ARG A 144 14.50 -14.28 -9.85
C ARG A 144 14.59 -13.43 -11.13
N ALA A 145 13.76 -12.43 -11.27
CA ALA A 145 13.77 -11.54 -12.43
C ALA A 145 15.10 -10.76 -12.58
N GLN A 146 15.69 -10.33 -11.47
CA GLN A 146 17.01 -9.70 -11.48
C GLN A 146 18.10 -10.68 -11.89
N LEU A 147 18.08 -11.92 -11.39
CA LEU A 147 19.04 -12.95 -11.73
C LEU A 147 18.99 -13.28 -13.23
N GLU A 148 17.80 -13.48 -13.78
CA GLU A 148 17.58 -13.74 -15.20
C GLU A 148 18.10 -12.58 -16.08
N ARG A 149 17.78 -11.34 -15.71
CA ARG A 149 18.27 -10.13 -16.39
C ARG A 149 19.80 -10.00 -16.36
N TYR A 150 20.44 -10.37 -15.25
CA TYR A 150 21.89 -10.34 -15.13
C TYR A 150 22.54 -11.45 -15.97
N HIS A 151 21.93 -12.62 -16.01
CA HIS A 151 22.38 -13.73 -16.86
C HIS A 151 22.30 -13.37 -18.35
N GLU A 152 21.20 -12.76 -18.79
CA GLU A 152 21.03 -12.26 -20.17
C GLU A 152 22.09 -11.23 -20.56
N LYS A 153 22.46 -10.33 -19.64
CA LYS A 153 23.47 -9.29 -19.89
C LYS A 153 24.91 -9.80 -19.91
N ALA A 154 25.19 -10.87 -19.22
CA ALA A 154 26.53 -11.43 -19.08
C ALA A 154 26.51 -12.97 -19.13
N PRO A 155 26.05 -13.58 -20.23
CA PRO A 155 25.87 -15.03 -20.31
C PRO A 155 27.17 -15.82 -20.20
N SER A 156 28.29 -15.21 -20.56
CA SER A 156 29.63 -15.84 -20.48
C SER A 156 30.26 -15.78 -19.08
N SER A 157 29.68 -15.01 -18.18
CA SER A 157 30.27 -14.81 -16.84
C SER A 157 30.17 -16.04 -15.94
N GLY A 158 29.28 -16.96 -16.21
CA GLY A 158 29.03 -18.13 -15.35
C GLY A 158 28.53 -17.79 -13.92
N TYR A 159 28.85 -16.60 -13.43
CA TYR A 159 28.44 -16.15 -12.09
C TYR A 159 26.93 -16.05 -11.97
N TYR A 160 26.26 -15.44 -12.95
CA TYR A 160 24.81 -15.28 -12.96
C TYR A 160 24.07 -16.46 -13.57
N ASP A 161 24.74 -17.60 -13.86
CA ASP A 161 24.03 -18.81 -14.27
C ASP A 161 23.06 -19.23 -13.14
N PRO A 162 21.74 -19.33 -13.42
CA PRO A 162 20.74 -19.70 -12.42
C PRO A 162 21.04 -21.02 -11.69
N LYS A 163 21.80 -21.93 -12.33
CA LYS A 163 22.24 -23.20 -11.70
C LYS A 163 23.14 -22.98 -10.47
N ASN A 164 23.83 -21.85 -10.41
CA ASN A 164 24.74 -21.49 -9.31
C ASN A 164 24.05 -20.75 -8.17
N TRP A 165 22.75 -20.51 -8.26
CA TRP A 165 21.96 -19.78 -7.29
C TRP A 165 20.92 -20.68 -6.63
N GLN A 166 20.55 -20.35 -5.40
CA GLN A 166 19.53 -21.05 -4.62
C GLN A 166 18.67 -20.03 -3.87
N ILE A 167 17.49 -20.44 -3.44
CA ILE A 167 16.64 -19.61 -2.58
C ILE A 167 17.42 -19.30 -1.30
N ASP A 168 17.39 -18.05 -0.89
CA ASP A 168 18.00 -17.59 0.35
C ASP A 168 17.24 -18.22 1.54
N PRO A 169 17.88 -19.05 2.34
CA PRO A 169 17.21 -19.69 3.47
C PRO A 169 16.76 -18.70 4.56
N THR A 170 17.27 -17.47 4.54
CA THR A 170 16.83 -16.40 5.45
C THR A 170 15.59 -15.65 4.96
N HIS A 171 15.18 -15.89 3.71
CA HIS A 171 13.96 -15.37 3.08
C HIS A 171 13.17 -16.53 2.48
N PRO A 172 12.61 -17.43 3.30
CA PRO A 172 11.77 -18.52 2.82
C PRO A 172 10.45 -17.98 2.23
N GLU A 173 9.83 -18.77 1.34
CA GLU A 173 8.52 -18.49 0.73
C GLU A 173 7.41 -18.22 1.76
#